data_42fff982770fc4af0350497674a343b2
#
_entry.id   42fff982770fc4af0350497674a343b2
#
_cell.length_a   1.000
_cell.length_b   1.000
_cell.length_c   1.000
_cell.angle_alpha   90.00
_cell.angle_beta   90.00
_cell.angle_gamma   90.00
#
_symmetry.space_group_name_H-M   'P 1'
#
loop_
_entity.id
_entity.type
_entity.pdbx_description
1 polymer ?
#
loop_
_entity_poly.entity_id
_entity_poly.type
_entity_poly.pdbx_seq_one_letter_code
_entity_poly.pdbx_strand_id
1 'polypeptide(L)'
;MSFQCISVDEAKKLIDENNLTIIDIRDYNSFSQGHINNAIHVENLDIDSFVNKKNKSEAILIYCYHGNSSKSAANFFAQHGFEKVLSMDEGYSGWIKD
;
A
#
# COMPACT_ATOMS: atom_id res chain seq x y z
N MET A 1 -2.14 17.14 3.99
CA MET A 1 -2.20 16.01 3.07
C MET A 1 -2.86 14.84 3.75
N SER A 2 -3.66 14.12 3.03
CA SER A 2 -4.45 13.04 3.61
C SER A 2 -4.39 11.81 2.70
N PHE A 3 -4.83 10.69 3.24
CA PHE A 3 -4.95 9.46 2.47
C PHE A 3 -6.42 9.06 2.40
N GLN A 4 -6.74 8.12 1.52
CA GLN A 4 -8.09 7.59 1.38
C GLN A 4 -8.10 6.10 1.70
N CYS A 5 -9.20 5.65 2.31
CA CYS A 5 -9.42 4.23 2.50
C CYS A 5 -10.27 3.73 1.33
N ILE A 6 -9.86 2.62 0.74
CA ILE A 6 -10.60 2.04 -0.39
C ILE A 6 -10.91 0.57 -0.10
N SER A 7 -11.93 0.05 -0.78
CA SER A 7 -12.30 -1.35 -0.64
C SER A 7 -11.35 -2.25 -1.42
N VAL A 8 -11.41 -3.55 -1.11
CA VAL A 8 -10.66 -4.55 -1.87
C VAL A 8 -11.05 -4.51 -3.35
N ASP A 9 -12.34 -4.35 -3.65
CA ASP A 9 -12.80 -4.30 -5.04
C ASP A 9 -12.22 -3.09 -5.78
N GLU A 10 -12.19 -1.93 -5.13
CA GLU A 10 -11.57 -0.76 -5.73
C GLU A 10 -10.07 -0.96 -5.94
N ALA A 11 -9.40 -1.58 -4.98
CA ALA A 11 -7.98 -1.87 -5.10
C ALA A 11 -7.70 -2.77 -6.29
N LYS A 12 -8.53 -3.79 -6.50
CA LYS A 12 -8.36 -4.69 -7.64
C LYS A 12 -8.46 -3.96 -8.97
N LYS A 13 -9.39 -3.02 -9.08
CA LYS A 13 -9.53 -2.22 -10.30
C LYS A 13 -8.29 -1.37 -10.55
N LEU A 14 -7.77 -0.74 -9.51
CA LEU A 14 -6.59 0.12 -9.65
C LEU A 14 -5.35 -0.68 -10.01
N ILE A 15 -5.20 -1.87 -9.45
CA ILE A 15 -4.06 -2.73 -9.75
C ILE A 15 -4.08 -3.15 -11.21
N ASP A 16 -5.27 -3.43 -11.75
CA ASP A 16 -5.39 -3.79 -13.16
C ASP A 16 -4.97 -2.66 -14.10
N GLU A 17 -5.07 -1.41 -13.64
CA GLU A 17 -4.65 -0.27 -14.44
C GLU A 17 -3.14 -0.05 -14.44
N ASN A 18 -2.40 -0.76 -13.60
CA ASN A 18 -0.94 -0.78 -13.57
C ASN A 18 -0.27 0.55 -13.26
N ASN A 19 -0.95 1.47 -12.59
CA ASN A 19 -0.40 2.80 -12.32
C ASN A 19 -0.16 3.04 -10.85
N LEU A 20 0.31 2.00 -10.14
CA LEU A 20 0.42 2.19 -8.71
C LEU A 20 1.54 1.35 -8.11
N THR A 21 2.12 1.89 -7.03
CA THR A 21 3.10 1.18 -6.22
C THR A 21 2.36 0.55 -5.06
N ILE A 22 2.56 -0.74 -4.83
CA ILE A 22 1.87 -1.48 -3.77
C ILE A 22 2.87 -1.81 -2.68
N ILE A 23 2.56 -1.44 -1.44
CA ILE A 23 3.45 -1.65 -0.30
C ILE A 23 2.75 -2.51 0.74
N ASP A 24 3.39 -3.61 1.11
CA ASP A 24 2.92 -4.54 2.14
C ASP A 24 3.67 -4.25 3.43
N ILE A 25 2.93 -3.87 4.49
CA ILE A 25 3.56 -3.54 5.77
C ILE A 25 3.37 -4.64 6.84
N ARG A 26 2.94 -5.83 6.41
CA ARG A 26 2.83 -6.96 7.34
C ARG A 26 4.23 -7.45 7.71
N ASP A 27 4.30 -8.41 8.64
CA ASP A 27 5.58 -9.03 8.95
C ASP A 27 6.10 -9.81 7.73
N TYR A 28 7.40 -10.00 7.68
CA TYR A 28 8.02 -10.61 6.51
C TYR A 28 7.56 -12.05 6.27
N ASN A 29 7.33 -12.81 7.35
CA ASN A 29 6.85 -14.19 7.21
C ASN A 29 5.50 -14.23 6.49
N SER A 30 4.58 -13.36 6.84
CA SER A 30 3.29 -13.28 6.17
C SER A 30 3.46 -12.90 4.71
N PHE A 31 4.32 -11.94 4.42
CA PHE A 31 4.61 -11.53 3.05
C PHE A 31 5.16 -12.69 2.23
N SER A 32 6.11 -13.45 2.80
CA SER A 32 6.75 -14.53 2.06
C SER A 32 5.80 -15.69 1.76
N GLN A 33 4.78 -15.87 2.58
CA GLN A 33 3.79 -16.94 2.36
C GLN A 33 2.75 -16.57 1.31
N GLY A 34 2.58 -15.30 1.04
CA GLY A 34 1.66 -14.84 0.02
C GLY A 34 1.44 -13.35 0.13
N HIS A 35 1.35 -12.67 -0.99
CA HIS A 35 1.14 -11.22 -1.02
C HIS A 35 0.51 -10.84 -2.35
N ILE A 36 0.04 -9.62 -2.44
CA ILE A 36 -0.52 -9.10 -3.68
C ILE A 36 0.60 -9.04 -4.72
N ASN A 37 0.30 -9.48 -5.93
CA ASN A 37 1.28 -9.51 -7.01
C ASN A 37 1.93 -8.14 -7.19
N ASN A 38 3.26 -8.12 -7.28
CA ASN A 38 4.08 -6.91 -7.44
C ASN A 38 4.15 -6.04 -6.19
N ALA A 39 3.62 -6.49 -5.05
CA ALA A 39 3.77 -5.74 -3.80
C ALA A 39 5.22 -5.77 -3.33
N ILE A 40 5.67 -4.66 -2.79
CA ILE A 40 6.99 -4.53 -2.19
C ILE A 40 6.83 -4.60 -0.67
N HIS A 41 7.62 -5.46 -0.02
CA HIS A 41 7.58 -5.50 1.43
C HIS A 41 8.31 -4.28 1.99
N VAL A 42 7.74 -3.69 3.04
CA VAL A 42 8.28 -2.44 3.59
C VAL A 42 9.72 -2.58 4.08
N GLU A 43 10.12 -3.77 4.56
CA GLU A 43 11.50 -3.98 5.01
C GLU A 43 12.49 -3.99 3.86
N ASN A 44 12.05 -4.23 2.65
CA ASN A 44 12.88 -4.20 1.46
C ASN A 44 12.89 -2.83 0.80
N LEU A 45 12.20 -1.86 1.40
CA LEU A 45 12.06 -0.53 0.84
C LEU A 45 13.00 0.43 1.56
N ASP A 46 13.87 1.09 0.80
CA ASP A 46 14.66 2.18 1.36
C ASP A 46 13.77 3.41 1.41
N ILE A 47 13.22 3.67 2.59
CA ILE A 47 12.22 4.72 2.79
C ILE A 47 12.76 6.09 2.36
N ASP A 48 13.98 6.42 2.75
CA ASP A 48 14.55 7.73 2.42
C ASP A 48 14.70 7.91 0.92
N SER A 49 15.21 6.90 0.23
CA SER A 49 15.34 6.95 -1.22
C SER A 49 13.99 7.02 -1.90
N PHE A 50 13.03 6.24 -1.41
CA PHE A 50 11.69 6.22 -1.99
C PHE A 50 11.01 7.58 -1.88
N VAL A 51 11.06 8.18 -0.68
CA VAL A 51 10.43 9.48 -0.44
C VAL A 51 11.08 10.58 -1.27
N ASN A 52 12.39 10.50 -1.45
CA ASN A 52 13.12 11.56 -2.16
C ASN A 52 13.07 11.45 -3.68
N LYS A 53 13.00 10.23 -4.20
CA LYS A 53 13.15 9.99 -5.65
C LYS A 53 11.85 9.65 -6.36
N LYS A 54 10.87 9.11 -5.64
CA LYS A 54 9.63 8.67 -6.25
C LYS A 54 8.82 9.87 -6.76
N ASN A 55 8.21 9.68 -7.92
CA ASN A 55 7.31 10.70 -8.46
C ASN A 55 6.09 10.82 -7.53
N LYS A 56 5.91 11.99 -6.94
CA LYS A 56 4.86 12.22 -5.95
C LYS A 56 3.45 12.15 -6.54
N SER A 57 3.31 12.23 -7.84
CA SER A 57 2.00 12.11 -8.47
C SER A 57 1.59 10.66 -8.72
N GLU A 58 2.51 9.70 -8.58
CA GLU A 58 2.16 8.29 -8.68
C GLU A 58 1.38 7.83 -7.47
N ALA A 59 0.38 6.99 -7.70
CA ALA A 59 -0.45 6.47 -6.61
C ALA A 59 0.30 5.40 -5.81
N ILE A 60 0.06 5.38 -4.50
CA ILE A 60 0.60 4.37 -3.61
C ILE A 60 -0.57 3.66 -2.95
N LEU A 61 -0.57 2.34 -2.97
CA LEU A 61 -1.53 1.52 -2.24
C LEU A 61 -0.78 0.78 -1.14
N ILE A 62 -1.24 0.96 0.10
CA ILE A 62 -0.61 0.33 1.26
C ILE A 62 -1.62 -0.61 1.90
N TYR A 63 -1.18 -1.80 2.28
CA TYR A 63 -2.06 -2.71 2.97
C TYR A 63 -1.33 -3.42 4.11
N CYS A 64 -2.12 -3.79 5.12
CA CYS A 64 -1.68 -4.63 6.22
C CYS A 64 -2.61 -5.84 6.27
N TYR A 65 -2.69 -6.53 7.39
CA TYR A 65 -3.51 -7.74 7.44
C TYR A 65 -5.00 -7.42 7.56
N HIS A 66 -5.38 -6.47 8.42
CA HIS A 66 -6.80 -6.14 8.67
C HIS A 66 -7.22 -4.72 8.30
N GLY A 67 -6.29 -3.89 7.82
CA GLY A 67 -6.64 -2.53 7.42
C GLY A 67 -6.40 -1.45 8.46
N ASN A 68 -5.89 -1.79 9.65
CA ASN A 68 -5.67 -0.81 10.71
C ASN A 68 -4.29 -0.18 10.66
N SER A 69 -3.24 -0.98 10.61
CA SER A 69 -1.86 -0.46 10.60
C SER A 69 -1.54 0.28 9.33
N SER A 70 -2.16 -0.08 8.21
CA SER A 70 -1.89 0.59 6.94
C SER A 70 -2.30 2.05 6.94
N LYS A 71 -3.22 2.44 7.82
CA LYS A 71 -3.63 3.85 7.92
C LYS A 71 -2.51 4.73 8.42
N SER A 72 -1.75 4.28 9.42
CA SER A 72 -0.60 5.04 9.91
C SER A 72 0.48 5.18 8.85
N ALA A 73 0.77 4.11 8.13
CA ALA A 73 1.75 4.14 7.05
C ALA A 73 1.28 5.05 5.92
N ALA A 74 0.00 5.00 5.57
CA ALA A 74 -0.55 5.86 4.53
C ALA A 74 -0.41 7.33 4.92
N ASN A 75 -0.69 7.65 6.17
CA ASN A 75 -0.53 9.02 6.66
C ASN A 75 0.92 9.49 6.53
N PHE A 76 1.87 8.62 6.83
CA PHE A 76 3.28 8.95 6.69
C PHE A 76 3.61 9.39 5.27
N PHE A 77 3.19 8.60 4.27
CA PHE A 77 3.48 8.96 2.88
C PHE A 77 2.74 10.22 2.43
N ALA A 78 1.50 10.38 2.89
CA ALA A 78 0.75 11.59 2.56
C ALA A 78 1.44 12.83 3.09
N GLN A 79 1.99 12.76 4.31
CA GLN A 79 2.71 13.89 4.89
C GLN A 79 4.02 14.19 4.18
N HIS A 80 4.56 13.23 3.45
CA HIS A 80 5.78 13.41 2.68
C HIS A 80 5.52 13.84 1.23
N GLY A 81 4.30 14.29 0.95
CA GLY A 81 3.99 14.95 -0.31
C GLY A 81 3.40 14.08 -1.40
N PHE A 82 3.18 12.80 -1.16
CA PHE A 82 2.53 11.95 -2.15
C PHE A 82 1.07 12.36 -2.28
N GLU A 83 0.65 12.59 -3.52
CA GLU A 83 -0.67 13.19 -3.78
C GLU A 83 -1.82 12.19 -3.69
N LYS A 84 -1.55 10.93 -4.00
CA LYS A 84 -2.58 9.91 -3.97
C LYS A 84 -2.09 8.70 -3.18
N VAL A 85 -2.52 8.63 -1.93
CA VAL A 85 -2.13 7.55 -1.02
C VAL A 85 -3.39 6.83 -0.57
N LEU A 86 -3.41 5.52 -0.73
CA LEU A 86 -4.59 4.69 -0.49
C LEU A 86 -4.25 3.61 0.54
N SER A 87 -5.18 3.40 1.47
CA SER A 87 -5.10 2.31 2.44
C SER A 87 -6.23 1.34 2.14
N MET A 88 -5.91 0.06 1.97
CA MET A 88 -6.92 -0.94 1.61
C MET A 88 -7.66 -1.40 2.85
N ASP A 89 -8.96 -1.12 2.89
CA ASP A 89 -9.83 -1.60 3.96
C ASP A 89 -9.85 -3.12 3.95
N GLU A 90 -10.02 -3.72 5.11
CA GLU A 90 -9.99 -5.16 5.31
C GLU A 90 -8.61 -5.78 5.07
N GLY A 91 -7.69 -5.07 4.43
CA GLY A 91 -6.34 -5.54 4.24
C GLY A 91 -6.25 -6.86 3.48
N TYR A 92 -5.17 -7.60 3.72
CA TYR A 92 -4.95 -8.86 3.02
C TYR A 92 -5.99 -9.91 3.38
N SER A 93 -6.56 -9.86 4.60
CA SER A 93 -7.60 -10.82 4.97
C SER A 93 -8.84 -10.69 4.08
N GLY A 94 -9.20 -9.48 3.71
CA GLY A 94 -10.28 -9.27 2.75
C GLY A 94 -9.90 -9.63 1.33
N TRP A 95 -8.63 -9.39 0.97
CA TRP A 95 -8.13 -9.71 -0.37
C TRP A 95 -8.24 -11.21 -0.66
N ILE A 96 -7.84 -12.07 0.28
CA ILE A 96 -7.81 -13.51 0.04
C ILE A 96 -9.18 -14.18 0.16
N LYS A 97 -10.20 -13.48 0.64
CA LYS A 97 -11.54 -14.04 0.71
C LYS A 97 -12.20 -14.14 -0.65
N ASP A 98 -11.73 -13.40 -1.60
CA ASP A 98 -12.29 -13.41 -2.96
C ASP A 98 -11.64 -14.52 -3.82
#